data_383c951f2e57daed99cb8f403499c866
#
_entry.id   383c951f2e57daed99cb8f403499c866
#
_cell.length_a   1.000
_cell.length_b   1.000
_cell.length_c   1.000
_cell.angle_alpha   90.00
_cell.angle_beta   90.00
_cell.angle_gamma   90.00
#
_symmetry.space_group_name_H-M   'P 1'
#
loop_
_entity.id
_entity.type
_entity.pdbx_description
1 polymer ?
#
loop_
_entity_poly.entity_id
_entity_poly.type
_entity_poly.pdbx_seq_one_letter_code
_entity_poly.pdbx_strand_id
1 'polypeptide(L)'
;GDESVLTIISIALQDEDYRVRAEAAAAIAAVRGPAAVPELIEFMKNATGQTDQEAVKSALMSVSGNKEIALLKPVLTDGSSIARKTAIELMAWNKGNEYFREVLPFASSPEEPVRAAAVKALASLAGPADQNDLINLLSSVQDKAYIADLQSALASAATANDDPSSRSDVILRALKSSTAKERLIPVLAKTGGKDALDLVLNEFELGNPDMRDICFKTLTSWGDYTASTALYEIVASRNKTFEDQAFRGFIRQVRTAPITDEQKLLLYRKILPFALSADRKNEILTQLGRLKTYPALFLAGTFLDDPETSSAAASAAMVIALPSAESNTGMYGNIVREILTKTAQKLTGPESEYNKEMVVKYLASMPSDEGFKSMFNGKDLTGWQGLVENPIVRSKMRRVDLERRQEEANLMVPANWSVKDGCIWFNGKGSNLCSVQEYGDFEMLVDWKITKKGDSGIY
;
A
#
# COMPACT_ATOMS: atom_id res chain seq x y z
N GLY A 1 17.74 -0.02 -48.92
CA GLY A 1 17.79 1.31 -49.52
C GLY A 1 19.09 1.48 -50.32
N ASP A 2 19.04 2.30 -51.34
CA ASP A 2 20.16 2.54 -52.25
C ASP A 2 21.29 3.29 -51.49
N GLU A 3 22.57 2.88 -51.60
CA GLU A 3 23.72 3.51 -50.93
C GLU A 3 23.86 5.00 -51.34
N SER A 4 23.43 5.39 -52.53
CA SER A 4 23.45 6.79 -52.98
C SER A 4 22.52 7.70 -52.12
N VAL A 5 21.40 7.19 -51.65
CA VAL A 5 20.46 7.91 -50.77
C VAL A 5 21.09 8.11 -49.39
N LEU A 6 21.83 7.12 -48.88
CA LEU A 6 22.52 7.20 -47.59
C LEU A 6 23.57 8.31 -47.55
N THR A 7 24.34 8.50 -48.65
CA THR A 7 25.32 9.57 -48.72
C THR A 7 24.68 10.96 -48.61
N ILE A 8 23.52 11.16 -49.29
CA ILE A 8 22.77 12.42 -49.21
C ILE A 8 22.26 12.66 -47.78
N ILE A 9 21.69 11.62 -47.12
CA ILE A 9 21.15 11.74 -45.75
C ILE A 9 22.30 12.03 -44.78
N SER A 10 23.48 11.39 -44.90
CA SER A 10 24.64 11.68 -44.04
C SER A 10 25.14 13.13 -44.19
N ILE A 11 25.09 13.71 -45.38
CA ILE A 11 25.42 15.13 -45.59
C ILE A 11 24.38 16.03 -44.89
N ALA A 12 23.10 15.66 -44.90
CA ALA A 12 22.00 16.39 -44.25
C ALA A 12 22.15 16.48 -42.72
N LEU A 13 22.96 15.64 -42.06
CA LEU A 13 23.33 15.81 -40.64
C LEU A 13 24.12 17.10 -40.37
N GLN A 14 24.67 17.74 -41.39
CA GLN A 14 25.45 18.98 -41.29
C GLN A 14 24.67 20.19 -41.84
N ASP A 15 23.36 20.04 -42.14
CA ASP A 15 22.52 21.12 -42.62
C ASP A 15 22.43 22.26 -41.59
N GLU A 16 22.22 23.50 -42.08
CA GLU A 16 22.08 24.66 -41.21
C GLU A 16 20.74 24.60 -40.41
N ASP A 17 19.68 24.04 -41.01
CA ASP A 17 18.37 23.88 -40.35
C ASP A 17 18.38 22.63 -39.46
N TYR A 18 18.13 22.85 -38.16
CA TYR A 18 18.06 21.77 -37.18
C TYR A 18 16.97 20.74 -37.50
N ARG A 19 15.89 21.13 -38.19
CA ARG A 19 14.79 20.22 -38.59
C ARG A 19 15.30 19.23 -39.64
N VAL A 20 16.12 19.70 -40.59
CA VAL A 20 16.75 18.84 -41.58
C VAL A 20 17.70 17.85 -40.89
N ARG A 21 18.52 18.32 -39.94
CA ARG A 21 19.43 17.45 -39.19
C ARG A 21 18.68 16.41 -38.37
N ALA A 22 17.56 16.78 -37.75
CA ALA A 22 16.74 15.85 -36.94
C ALA A 22 16.11 14.75 -37.83
N GLU A 23 15.57 15.11 -38.96
CA GLU A 23 15.00 14.15 -39.93
C GLU A 23 16.11 13.25 -40.53
N ALA A 24 17.27 13.80 -40.79
CA ALA A 24 18.42 13.02 -41.24
C ALA A 24 18.85 11.97 -40.21
N ALA A 25 18.94 12.32 -38.93
CA ALA A 25 19.27 11.38 -37.86
C ALA A 25 18.23 10.24 -37.78
N ALA A 26 16.96 10.57 -37.86
CA ALA A 26 15.86 9.59 -37.84
C ALA A 26 15.92 8.68 -39.09
N ALA A 27 16.17 9.25 -40.26
CA ALA A 27 16.27 8.51 -41.53
C ALA A 27 17.47 7.55 -41.55
N ILE A 28 18.66 7.99 -41.09
CA ILE A 28 19.85 7.12 -40.98
C ILE A 28 19.55 5.94 -40.04
N ALA A 29 18.93 6.20 -38.87
CA ALA A 29 18.53 5.14 -37.96
C ALA A 29 17.59 4.14 -38.63
N ALA A 30 16.54 4.64 -39.32
CA ALA A 30 15.53 3.80 -39.95
C ALA A 30 16.13 2.95 -41.12
N VAL A 31 17.10 3.47 -41.87
CA VAL A 31 17.64 2.78 -43.04
C VAL A 31 18.78 1.82 -42.66
N ARG A 32 19.68 2.22 -41.76
CA ARG A 32 20.84 1.40 -41.37
C ARG A 32 20.63 0.55 -40.12
N GLY A 33 19.60 0.83 -39.36
CA GLY A 33 19.38 0.14 -38.07
C GLY A 33 20.62 0.30 -37.14
N PRO A 34 21.05 -0.75 -36.42
CA PRO A 34 22.17 -0.68 -35.50
C PRO A 34 23.50 -0.22 -36.15
N ALA A 35 23.71 -0.41 -37.47
CA ALA A 35 24.89 0.06 -38.16
C ALA A 35 24.99 1.61 -38.26
N ALA A 36 23.90 2.34 -37.97
CA ALA A 36 23.88 3.79 -37.90
C ALA A 36 24.56 4.35 -36.62
N VAL A 37 24.69 3.55 -35.59
CA VAL A 37 25.05 4.02 -34.24
C VAL A 37 26.39 4.77 -34.19
N PRO A 38 27.50 4.32 -34.84
CA PRO A 38 28.74 5.09 -34.83
C PRO A 38 28.61 6.49 -35.42
N GLU A 39 27.86 6.64 -36.50
CA GLU A 39 27.65 7.92 -37.19
C GLU A 39 26.75 8.85 -36.34
N LEU A 40 25.72 8.31 -35.71
CA LEU A 40 24.84 9.05 -34.79
C LEU A 40 25.59 9.51 -33.54
N ILE A 41 26.51 8.70 -32.99
CA ILE A 41 27.39 9.10 -31.89
C ILE A 41 28.30 10.25 -32.28
N GLU A 42 28.87 10.22 -33.49
CA GLU A 42 29.72 11.30 -33.98
C GLU A 42 28.90 12.59 -34.16
N PHE A 43 27.68 12.50 -34.72
CA PHE A 43 26.75 13.63 -34.78
C PHE A 43 26.47 14.15 -33.38
N MET A 44 26.15 13.30 -32.41
CA MET A 44 25.88 13.67 -31.01
C MET A 44 27.05 14.44 -30.36
N LYS A 45 28.31 14.02 -30.60
CA LYS A 45 29.50 14.70 -30.07
C LYS A 45 29.65 16.14 -30.60
N ASN A 46 29.30 16.35 -31.87
CA ASN A 46 29.42 17.63 -32.53
C ASN A 46 28.20 18.54 -32.38
N ALA A 47 27.06 17.99 -31.99
CA ALA A 47 25.82 18.73 -31.80
C ALA A 47 25.89 19.59 -30.52
N THR A 48 25.75 20.90 -30.69
CA THR A 48 25.78 21.89 -29.59
C THR A 48 24.40 22.32 -29.10
N GLY A 49 23.37 22.08 -29.93
CA GLY A 49 21.98 22.45 -29.64
C GLY A 49 21.21 21.35 -28.90
N GLN A 50 20.33 21.71 -27.98
CA GLN A 50 19.49 20.74 -27.25
C GLN A 50 18.58 19.97 -28.22
N THR A 51 18.03 20.60 -29.26
CA THR A 51 17.16 19.96 -30.25
C THR A 51 17.88 18.84 -31.01
N ASP A 52 19.14 19.07 -31.42
CA ASP A 52 19.93 18.05 -32.09
C ASP A 52 20.24 16.87 -31.15
N GLN A 53 20.52 17.15 -29.86
CA GLN A 53 20.76 16.12 -28.86
C GLN A 53 19.49 15.27 -28.60
N GLU A 54 18.32 15.90 -28.59
CA GLU A 54 17.05 15.18 -28.45
C GLU A 54 16.73 14.32 -29.69
N ALA A 55 17.00 14.85 -30.88
CA ALA A 55 16.83 14.12 -32.12
C ALA A 55 17.74 12.89 -32.23
N VAL A 56 19.04 13.06 -31.95
CA VAL A 56 19.98 11.94 -31.99
C VAL A 56 19.72 10.94 -30.88
N LYS A 57 19.31 11.39 -29.70
CA LYS A 57 18.89 10.52 -28.61
C LYS A 57 17.75 9.62 -29.05
N SER A 58 16.70 10.19 -29.65
CA SER A 58 15.56 9.45 -30.17
C SER A 58 15.96 8.46 -31.26
N ALA A 59 16.82 8.87 -32.17
CA ALA A 59 17.35 8.00 -33.22
C ALA A 59 18.14 6.81 -32.64
N LEU A 60 19.03 7.07 -31.68
CA LEU A 60 19.79 6.03 -31.00
C LEU A 60 18.91 5.07 -30.22
N MET A 61 17.90 5.58 -29.49
CA MET A 61 16.93 4.73 -28.77
C MET A 61 16.18 3.76 -29.69
N SER A 62 15.94 4.15 -30.96
CA SER A 62 15.21 3.31 -31.91
C SER A 62 16.01 2.14 -32.47
N VAL A 63 17.34 2.19 -32.40
CA VAL A 63 18.24 1.23 -33.09
C VAL A 63 19.31 0.59 -32.18
N SER A 64 19.44 1.07 -30.93
CA SER A 64 20.49 0.59 -30.05
C SER A 64 20.00 -0.52 -29.12
N GLY A 65 20.79 -1.60 -29.06
CA GLY A 65 20.73 -2.59 -27.97
C GLY A 65 21.96 -2.45 -27.06
N ASN A 66 22.20 -3.44 -26.22
CA ASN A 66 23.31 -3.41 -25.22
C ASN A 66 24.69 -3.19 -25.87
N LYS A 67 24.91 -3.78 -27.03
CA LYS A 67 26.22 -3.66 -27.75
C LYS A 67 26.45 -2.24 -28.26
N GLU A 68 25.41 -1.64 -28.79
CA GLU A 68 25.46 -0.30 -29.39
C GLU A 68 25.59 0.76 -28.29
N ILE A 69 24.89 0.62 -27.15
CA ILE A 69 25.03 1.53 -26.01
C ILE A 69 26.45 1.51 -25.43
N ALA A 70 27.13 0.37 -25.47
CA ALA A 70 28.54 0.30 -25.04
C ALA A 70 29.48 1.23 -25.84
N LEU A 71 29.14 1.58 -27.08
CA LEU A 71 29.88 2.53 -27.91
C LEU A 71 29.82 3.98 -27.42
N LEU A 72 28.94 4.28 -26.47
CA LEU A 72 28.82 5.60 -25.83
C LEU A 72 29.88 5.86 -24.75
N LYS A 73 30.58 4.83 -24.25
CA LYS A 73 31.60 5.02 -23.19
C LYS A 73 32.64 6.10 -23.49
N PRO A 74 33.24 6.22 -24.71
CA PRO A 74 34.16 7.30 -25.00
C PRO A 74 33.55 8.70 -24.91
N VAL A 75 32.21 8.85 -25.15
CA VAL A 75 31.54 10.15 -25.06
C VAL A 75 31.58 10.69 -23.63
N LEU A 76 31.62 9.84 -22.62
CA LEU A 76 31.74 10.26 -21.22
C LEU A 76 33.03 11.01 -20.92
N THR A 77 34.13 10.71 -21.63
CA THR A 77 35.42 11.38 -21.47
C THR A 77 35.62 12.53 -22.47
N ASP A 78 35.32 12.29 -23.74
CA ASP A 78 35.68 13.18 -24.84
C ASP A 78 34.55 14.08 -25.32
N GLY A 79 33.30 13.82 -24.86
CA GLY A 79 32.13 14.59 -25.28
C GLY A 79 32.03 15.96 -24.62
N SER A 80 31.24 16.86 -25.23
CA SER A 80 30.80 18.10 -24.60
C SER A 80 29.89 17.80 -23.42
N SER A 81 29.61 18.78 -22.55
CA SER A 81 28.69 18.62 -21.40
C SER A 81 27.34 18.09 -21.83
N ILE A 82 26.77 18.60 -22.92
CA ILE A 82 25.48 18.18 -23.43
C ILE A 82 25.55 16.77 -24.04
N ALA A 83 26.63 16.40 -24.73
CA ALA A 83 26.81 15.05 -25.25
C ALA A 83 26.98 14.00 -24.10
N ARG A 84 27.77 14.33 -23.05
CA ARG A 84 27.91 13.49 -21.85
C ARG A 84 26.58 13.25 -21.19
N LYS A 85 25.77 14.32 -20.99
CA LYS A 85 24.39 14.21 -20.46
C LYS A 85 23.57 13.22 -21.27
N THR A 86 23.55 13.38 -22.61
CA THR A 86 22.79 12.52 -23.52
C THR A 86 23.27 11.06 -23.47
N ALA A 87 24.57 10.83 -23.41
CA ALA A 87 25.14 9.50 -23.27
C ALA A 87 24.76 8.81 -21.97
N ILE A 88 24.79 9.54 -20.84
CA ILE A 88 24.33 9.04 -19.51
C ILE A 88 22.85 8.68 -19.54
N GLU A 89 22.01 9.53 -20.15
CA GLU A 89 20.58 9.27 -20.29
C GLU A 89 20.28 8.03 -21.14
N LEU A 90 21.04 7.79 -22.20
CA LEU A 90 20.94 6.60 -23.05
C LEU A 90 21.38 5.32 -22.31
N MET A 91 22.45 5.38 -21.53
CA MET A 91 22.88 4.26 -20.68
C MET A 91 21.82 3.92 -19.63
N ALA A 92 21.22 4.94 -19.02
CA ALA A 92 20.12 4.76 -18.05
C ALA A 92 18.85 4.18 -18.70
N TRP A 93 18.53 4.62 -19.92
CA TRP A 93 17.40 4.09 -20.69
C TRP A 93 17.56 2.60 -20.98
N ASN A 94 18.78 2.17 -21.32
CA ASN A 94 19.09 0.76 -21.59
C ASN A 94 19.05 -0.14 -20.33
N LYS A 95 19.08 0.45 -19.13
CA LYS A 95 19.05 -0.25 -17.82
C LYS A 95 20.19 -1.28 -17.64
N GLY A 96 21.34 -1.05 -18.27
CA GLY A 96 22.51 -1.92 -18.13
C GLY A 96 23.26 -1.63 -16.83
N ASN A 97 23.20 -2.53 -15.84
CA ASN A 97 23.90 -2.37 -14.56
C ASN A 97 25.42 -2.26 -14.72
N GLU A 98 25.98 -2.75 -15.82
CA GLU A 98 27.40 -2.63 -16.18
C GLU A 98 27.86 -1.19 -16.35
N TYR A 99 26.94 -0.23 -16.57
CA TYR A 99 27.27 1.19 -16.72
C TYR A 99 27.26 1.97 -15.41
N PHE A 100 26.88 1.35 -14.31
CA PHE A 100 26.83 2.05 -13.01
C PHE A 100 28.19 2.68 -12.66
N ARG A 101 29.28 1.91 -12.78
CA ARG A 101 30.63 2.37 -12.41
C ARG A 101 31.17 3.42 -13.33
N GLU A 102 30.77 3.41 -14.60
CA GLU A 102 31.14 4.46 -15.57
C GLU A 102 30.39 5.77 -15.28
N VAL A 103 29.13 5.71 -14.85
CA VAL A 103 28.30 6.89 -14.60
C VAL A 103 28.51 7.49 -13.20
N LEU A 104 28.83 6.67 -12.20
CA LEU A 104 28.98 7.08 -10.80
C LEU A 104 29.86 8.31 -10.58
N PRO A 105 31.08 8.44 -11.21
CA PRO A 105 31.92 9.61 -11.01
C PRO A 105 31.27 10.92 -11.44
N PHE A 106 30.38 10.87 -12.43
CA PHE A 106 29.70 12.05 -12.95
C PHE A 106 28.57 12.57 -12.00
N ALA A 107 28.14 11.80 -11.03
CA ALA A 107 27.25 12.27 -9.97
C ALA A 107 27.89 13.34 -9.07
N SER A 108 29.21 13.53 -9.15
CA SER A 108 29.96 14.60 -8.50
C SER A 108 30.56 15.62 -9.50
N SER A 109 30.10 15.59 -10.75
CA SER A 109 30.58 16.51 -11.79
C SER A 109 30.39 17.97 -11.40
N PRO A 110 31.36 18.88 -11.70
CA PRO A 110 31.14 20.32 -11.55
C PRO A 110 30.10 20.86 -12.54
N GLU A 111 29.88 20.18 -13.65
CA GLU A 111 28.90 20.54 -14.68
C GLU A 111 27.49 20.10 -14.24
N GLU A 112 26.65 21.06 -13.88
CA GLU A 112 25.32 20.78 -13.33
C GLU A 112 24.47 19.85 -14.23
N PRO A 113 24.34 20.05 -15.56
CA PRO A 113 23.52 19.19 -16.40
C PRO A 113 24.01 17.73 -16.44
N VAL A 114 25.32 17.53 -16.35
CA VAL A 114 25.94 16.18 -16.31
C VAL A 114 25.71 15.53 -14.96
N ARG A 115 25.91 16.30 -13.88
CA ARG A 115 25.67 15.84 -12.51
C ARG A 115 24.21 15.42 -12.30
N ALA A 116 23.27 16.25 -12.72
CA ALA A 116 21.83 15.95 -12.60
C ALA A 116 21.44 14.68 -13.38
N ALA A 117 21.93 14.55 -14.62
CA ALA A 117 21.69 13.36 -15.42
C ALA A 117 22.29 12.10 -14.78
N ALA A 118 23.51 12.18 -14.24
CA ALA A 118 24.18 11.07 -13.59
C ALA A 118 23.44 10.62 -12.34
N VAL A 119 23.10 11.54 -11.43
CA VAL A 119 22.35 11.22 -10.21
C VAL A 119 21.02 10.53 -10.54
N LYS A 120 20.29 11.04 -11.53
CA LYS A 120 19.03 10.44 -11.96
C LYS A 120 19.23 9.06 -12.59
N ALA A 121 20.29 8.89 -13.38
CA ALA A 121 20.62 7.63 -14.03
C ALA A 121 20.94 6.50 -13.04
N LEU A 122 21.57 6.81 -11.89
CA LEU A 122 21.95 5.81 -10.90
C LEU A 122 20.74 4.99 -10.40
N ALA A 123 19.54 5.56 -10.38
CA ALA A 123 18.33 4.84 -9.94
C ALA A 123 17.95 3.64 -10.83
N SER A 124 18.33 3.69 -12.12
CA SER A 124 18.07 2.62 -13.09
C SER A 124 19.29 1.74 -13.39
N LEU A 125 20.50 2.19 -13.02
CA LEU A 125 21.75 1.48 -13.28
C LEU A 125 22.25 0.70 -12.05
N ALA A 126 21.89 1.11 -10.83
CA ALA A 126 22.39 0.49 -9.62
C ALA A 126 21.81 -0.91 -9.38
N GLY A 127 22.68 -1.84 -9.04
CA GLY A 127 22.32 -3.17 -8.57
C GLY A 127 22.61 -3.38 -7.08
N PRO A 128 22.29 -4.57 -6.53
CA PRO A 128 22.51 -4.87 -5.12
C PRO A 128 23.96 -4.70 -4.64
N ALA A 129 24.93 -4.88 -5.53
CA ALA A 129 26.35 -4.73 -5.20
C ALA A 129 26.79 -3.26 -5.03
N ASP A 130 26.00 -2.30 -5.52
CA ASP A 130 26.38 -0.88 -5.60
C ASP A 130 25.89 -0.06 -4.41
N GLN A 131 25.21 -0.69 -3.45
CA GLN A 131 24.60 -0.01 -2.29
C GLN A 131 25.62 0.81 -1.48
N ASN A 132 26.84 0.29 -1.27
CA ASN A 132 27.87 1.01 -0.50
C ASN A 132 28.32 2.30 -1.20
N ASP A 133 28.47 2.27 -2.52
CA ASP A 133 28.85 3.44 -3.31
C ASP A 133 27.75 4.52 -3.25
N LEU A 134 26.47 4.09 -3.33
CA LEU A 134 25.32 4.98 -3.18
C LEU A 134 25.18 5.55 -1.76
N ILE A 135 25.45 4.77 -0.72
CA ILE A 135 25.47 5.23 0.67
C ILE A 135 26.55 6.31 0.87
N ASN A 136 27.73 6.09 0.33
CA ASN A 136 28.82 7.07 0.40
C ASN A 136 28.46 8.37 -0.32
N LEU A 137 27.91 8.26 -1.52
CA LEU A 137 27.47 9.42 -2.31
C LEU A 137 26.34 10.18 -1.60
N LEU A 138 25.30 9.48 -1.13
CA LEU A 138 24.17 10.07 -0.41
C LEU A 138 24.63 10.76 0.89
N SER A 139 25.60 10.17 1.60
CA SER A 139 26.12 10.74 2.86
C SER A 139 26.93 12.00 2.62
N SER A 140 27.65 12.10 1.49
CA SER A 140 28.59 13.19 1.18
C SER A 140 28.02 14.29 0.29
N VAL A 141 26.90 14.06 -0.42
CA VAL A 141 26.30 15.04 -1.34
C VAL A 141 26.00 16.36 -0.63
N GLN A 142 26.47 17.48 -1.21
CA GLN A 142 26.27 18.81 -0.62
C GLN A 142 24.93 19.42 -1.05
N ASP A 143 24.56 19.24 -2.30
CA ASP A 143 23.32 19.78 -2.84
C ASP A 143 22.12 18.92 -2.41
N LYS A 144 21.25 19.54 -1.60
CA LYS A 144 20.04 18.89 -1.07
C LYS A 144 19.04 18.46 -2.15
N ALA A 145 19.09 19.09 -3.33
CA ALA A 145 18.20 18.75 -4.44
C ALA A 145 18.34 17.30 -4.91
N TYR A 146 19.54 16.73 -4.76
CA TYR A 146 19.82 15.35 -5.18
C TYR A 146 19.55 14.27 -4.15
N ILE A 147 19.22 14.64 -2.89
CA ILE A 147 19.01 13.67 -1.81
C ILE A 147 17.89 12.69 -2.15
N ALA A 148 16.76 13.18 -2.65
CA ALA A 148 15.61 12.33 -2.97
C ALA A 148 15.92 11.33 -4.11
N ASP A 149 16.64 11.76 -5.14
CA ASP A 149 17.04 10.88 -6.25
C ASP A 149 18.03 9.82 -5.81
N LEU A 150 19.02 10.19 -4.97
CA LEU A 150 19.98 9.23 -4.40
C LEU A 150 19.32 8.24 -3.42
N GLN A 151 18.35 8.69 -2.61
CA GLN A 151 17.53 7.81 -1.78
C GLN A 151 16.76 6.82 -2.65
N SER A 152 16.20 7.29 -3.78
CA SER A 152 15.48 6.43 -4.72
C SER A 152 16.42 5.42 -5.39
N ALA A 153 17.63 5.84 -5.78
CA ALA A 153 18.65 4.96 -6.33
C ALA A 153 19.06 3.86 -5.34
N LEU A 154 19.34 4.24 -4.10
CA LEU A 154 19.68 3.29 -3.04
C LEU A 154 18.52 2.32 -2.72
N ALA A 155 17.29 2.83 -2.68
CA ALA A 155 16.11 1.99 -2.51
C ALA A 155 15.95 0.99 -3.66
N SER A 156 16.14 1.42 -4.91
CA SER A 156 16.08 0.55 -6.10
C SER A 156 17.14 -0.55 -6.03
N ALA A 157 18.40 -0.19 -5.73
CA ALA A 157 19.48 -1.13 -5.58
C ALA A 157 19.24 -2.16 -4.46
N ALA A 158 18.70 -1.72 -3.33
CA ALA A 158 18.41 -2.59 -2.21
C ALA A 158 17.21 -3.53 -2.49
N THR A 159 16.16 -3.01 -3.13
CA THR A 159 14.96 -3.80 -3.46
C THR A 159 15.16 -4.76 -4.65
N ALA A 160 16.19 -4.57 -5.46
CA ALA A 160 16.61 -5.52 -6.48
C ALA A 160 17.22 -6.81 -5.90
N ASN A 161 17.46 -6.89 -4.59
CA ASN A 161 17.80 -8.14 -3.91
C ASN A 161 16.57 -9.07 -3.87
N ASP A 162 16.76 -10.29 -4.38
CA ASP A 162 15.69 -11.32 -4.44
C ASP A 162 15.18 -11.75 -3.06
N ASP A 163 16.04 -11.69 -2.03
CA ASP A 163 15.64 -11.96 -0.65
C ASP A 163 15.11 -10.70 0.05
N PRO A 164 13.78 -10.59 0.26
CA PRO A 164 13.18 -9.43 0.94
C PRO A 164 13.70 -9.21 2.37
N SER A 165 14.13 -10.28 3.05
CA SER A 165 14.56 -10.20 4.46
C SER A 165 15.92 -9.51 4.62
N SER A 166 16.74 -9.49 3.59
CA SER A 166 18.10 -8.91 3.60
C SER A 166 18.21 -7.55 2.89
N ARG A 167 17.12 -7.02 2.34
CA ARG A 167 17.11 -5.76 1.57
C ARG A 167 17.63 -4.56 2.35
N SER A 168 17.39 -4.49 3.65
CA SER A 168 17.82 -3.39 4.51
C SER A 168 19.20 -3.58 5.14
N ASP A 169 19.81 -4.77 5.07
CA ASP A 169 21.00 -5.13 5.85
C ASP A 169 22.21 -4.19 5.63
N VAL A 170 22.47 -3.81 4.38
CA VAL A 170 23.60 -2.93 4.04
C VAL A 170 23.37 -1.54 4.64
N ILE A 171 22.15 -1.02 4.53
CA ILE A 171 21.75 0.28 5.07
C ILE A 171 21.79 0.27 6.60
N LEU A 172 21.29 -0.79 7.24
CA LEU A 172 21.30 -0.95 8.70
C LEU A 172 22.75 -1.01 9.25
N ARG A 173 23.65 -1.69 8.54
CA ARG A 173 25.08 -1.68 8.91
C ARG A 173 25.69 -0.29 8.80
N ALA A 174 25.40 0.45 7.72
CA ALA A 174 25.88 1.80 7.55
C ALA A 174 25.35 2.77 8.61
N LEU A 175 24.09 2.64 9.02
CA LEU A 175 23.44 3.48 10.04
C LEU A 175 24.10 3.37 11.42
N LYS A 176 24.80 2.26 11.73
CA LYS A 176 25.51 2.11 13.01
C LYS A 176 26.67 3.10 13.20
N SER A 177 27.29 3.54 12.12
CA SER A 177 28.46 4.45 12.13
C SER A 177 28.24 5.75 11.37
N SER A 178 27.14 5.90 10.65
CA SER A 178 26.88 7.08 9.82
C SER A 178 26.54 8.30 10.69
N THR A 179 27.12 9.44 10.28
CA THR A 179 26.73 10.77 10.79
C THR A 179 25.58 11.38 9.99
N ALA A 180 25.20 10.77 8.86
CA ALA A 180 24.14 11.23 7.96
C ALA A 180 22.88 10.34 8.05
N LYS A 181 22.50 9.94 9.28
CA LYS A 181 21.33 9.09 9.54
C LYS A 181 20.05 9.65 8.91
N GLU A 182 19.88 10.97 8.96
CA GLU A 182 18.72 11.68 8.41
C GLU A 182 18.50 11.45 6.90
N ARG A 183 19.56 11.09 6.19
CA ARG A 183 19.51 10.80 4.74
C ARG A 183 19.25 9.33 4.45
N LEU A 184 19.69 8.44 5.32
CA LEU A 184 19.61 6.98 5.12
C LEU A 184 18.28 6.40 5.66
N ILE A 185 17.76 6.91 6.79
CA ILE A 185 16.53 6.41 7.42
C ILE A 185 15.33 6.40 6.46
N PRO A 186 15.07 7.44 5.65
CA PRO A 186 13.93 7.43 4.72
C PRO A 186 13.96 6.28 3.70
N VAL A 187 15.13 5.76 3.37
CA VAL A 187 15.28 4.64 2.42
C VAL A 187 14.66 3.36 2.99
N LEU A 188 14.70 3.17 4.32
CA LEU A 188 14.15 2.01 5.00
C LEU A 188 12.64 1.83 4.78
N ALA A 189 11.93 2.91 4.50
CA ALA A 189 10.50 2.84 4.15
C ALA A 189 10.23 1.99 2.90
N LYS A 190 11.18 1.89 1.98
CA LYS A 190 11.07 1.12 0.73
C LYS A 190 11.64 -0.28 0.85
N THR A 191 12.72 -0.44 1.61
CA THR A 191 13.35 -1.74 1.80
C THR A 191 12.61 -2.63 2.78
N GLY A 192 11.95 -2.03 3.78
CA GLY A 192 11.14 -2.74 4.79
C GLY A 192 11.98 -3.58 5.74
N GLY A 193 11.32 -4.55 6.36
CA GLY A 193 11.92 -5.50 7.28
C GLY A 193 11.75 -5.11 8.76
N LYS A 194 11.72 -6.14 9.62
CA LYS A 194 11.48 -5.96 11.05
C LYS A 194 12.56 -5.11 11.72
N ASP A 195 13.83 -5.42 11.46
CA ASP A 195 14.96 -4.73 12.10
C ASP A 195 15.04 -3.26 11.63
N ALA A 196 14.66 -2.99 10.39
CA ALA A 196 14.55 -1.64 9.87
C ALA A 196 13.42 -0.84 10.56
N LEU A 197 12.26 -1.47 10.75
CA LEU A 197 11.14 -0.86 11.48
C LEU A 197 11.52 -0.60 12.94
N ASP A 198 12.12 -1.57 13.62
CA ASP A 198 12.54 -1.44 15.02
C ASP A 198 13.57 -0.30 15.20
N LEU A 199 14.53 -0.15 14.24
CA LEU A 199 15.46 0.97 14.24
C LEU A 199 14.75 2.31 14.08
N VAL A 200 13.84 2.44 13.12
CA VAL A 200 13.10 3.69 12.88
C VAL A 200 12.26 4.07 14.09
N LEU A 201 11.63 3.09 14.76
CA LEU A 201 10.85 3.32 15.98
C LEU A 201 11.75 3.79 17.13
N ASN A 202 12.91 3.17 17.33
CA ASN A 202 13.85 3.59 18.36
C ASN A 202 14.37 5.03 18.11
N GLU A 203 14.72 5.38 16.88
CA GLU A 203 15.13 6.74 16.54
C GLU A 203 13.95 7.74 16.62
N PHE A 204 12.70 7.32 16.40
CA PHE A 204 11.51 8.13 16.63
C PHE A 204 11.31 8.45 18.12
N GLU A 205 11.54 7.50 19.01
CA GLU A 205 11.38 7.68 20.45
C GLU A 205 12.51 8.50 21.08
N LEU A 206 13.76 8.22 20.71
CA LEU A 206 14.96 8.75 21.35
C LEU A 206 15.58 9.95 20.63
N GLY A 207 15.21 10.18 19.35
CA GLY A 207 15.80 11.23 18.52
C GLY A 207 15.41 12.65 18.93
N ASN A 208 16.20 13.60 18.47
CA ASN A 208 15.84 15.02 18.54
C ASN A 208 14.59 15.32 17.67
N PRO A 209 13.96 16.51 17.77
CA PRO A 209 12.75 16.84 17.03
C PRO A 209 12.85 16.60 15.51
N ASP A 210 13.97 16.98 14.87
CA ASP A 210 14.16 16.82 13.43
C ASP A 210 14.23 15.33 13.04
N MET A 211 14.94 14.53 13.84
CA MET A 211 15.02 13.08 13.63
C MET A 211 13.66 12.42 13.83
N ARG A 212 12.90 12.83 14.83
CA ARG A 212 11.54 12.33 15.06
C ARG A 212 10.62 12.62 13.87
N ASP A 213 10.71 13.81 13.29
CA ASP A 213 9.94 14.17 12.09
C ASP A 213 10.33 13.30 10.88
N ILE A 214 11.63 13.05 10.69
CA ILE A 214 12.12 12.16 9.63
C ILE A 214 11.63 10.74 9.82
N CYS A 215 11.77 10.19 11.02
CA CYS A 215 11.30 8.85 11.36
C CYS A 215 9.78 8.73 11.19
N PHE A 216 9.02 9.72 11.64
CA PHE A 216 7.57 9.75 11.47
C PHE A 216 7.15 9.75 9.99
N LYS A 217 7.79 10.60 9.16
CA LYS A 217 7.58 10.58 7.70
C LYS A 217 7.94 9.23 7.09
N THR A 218 9.00 8.60 7.57
CA THR A 218 9.43 7.26 7.14
C THR A 218 8.36 6.22 7.49
N LEU A 219 7.84 6.21 8.73
CA LEU A 219 6.74 5.32 9.16
C LEU A 219 5.47 5.53 8.34
N THR A 220 5.08 6.80 8.11
CA THR A 220 3.90 7.10 7.29
C THR A 220 4.09 6.73 5.82
N SER A 221 5.30 6.66 5.28
CA SER A 221 5.60 6.27 3.91
C SER A 221 6.02 4.79 3.76
N TRP A 222 5.96 4.00 4.85
CA TRP A 222 6.35 2.58 4.85
C TRP A 222 5.65 1.80 3.73
N GLY A 223 6.42 0.97 3.03
CA GLY A 223 5.98 0.34 1.79
C GLY A 223 4.91 -0.75 1.95
N ASP A 224 4.86 -1.35 3.13
CA ASP A 224 3.86 -2.35 3.51
C ASP A 224 3.08 -1.94 4.76
N TYR A 225 2.21 -2.82 5.26
CA TYR A 225 1.37 -2.51 6.41
C TYR A 225 2.01 -2.81 7.78
N THR A 226 3.27 -3.26 7.84
CA THR A 226 3.94 -3.64 9.10
C THR A 226 4.10 -2.46 10.06
N ALA A 227 4.26 -1.23 9.54
CA ALA A 227 4.31 -0.03 10.36
C ALA A 227 2.92 0.42 10.89
N SER A 228 1.82 -0.21 10.46
CA SER A 228 0.47 0.17 10.91
C SER A 228 0.28 0.05 12.43
N THR A 229 0.91 -0.93 13.08
CA THR A 229 0.87 -1.06 14.53
C THR A 229 1.49 0.15 15.22
N ALA A 230 2.63 0.62 14.75
CA ALA A 230 3.30 1.80 15.29
C ALA A 230 2.47 3.07 15.05
N LEU A 231 1.89 3.23 13.87
CA LEU A 231 1.00 4.35 13.57
C LEU A 231 -0.25 4.32 14.47
N TYR A 232 -0.81 3.15 14.74
CA TYR A 232 -1.90 2.99 15.69
C TYR A 232 -1.48 3.43 17.11
N GLU A 233 -0.31 3.01 17.60
CA GLU A 233 0.16 3.41 18.93
C GLU A 233 0.38 4.93 19.03
N ILE A 234 0.87 5.58 17.97
CA ILE A 234 0.99 7.04 17.91
C ILE A 234 -0.39 7.70 18.02
N VAL A 235 -1.42 7.18 17.32
CA VAL A 235 -2.79 7.67 17.43
C VAL A 235 -3.34 7.44 18.84
N ALA A 236 -3.13 6.25 19.41
CA ALA A 236 -3.63 5.86 20.72
C ALA A 236 -2.99 6.69 21.85
N SER A 237 -1.73 7.11 21.69
CA SER A 237 -1.03 8.01 22.61
C SER A 237 -1.57 9.44 22.61
N ARG A 238 -2.45 9.78 21.65
CA ARG A 238 -3.01 11.13 21.44
C ARG A 238 -1.95 12.22 21.32
N ASN A 239 -0.85 11.89 20.66
CA ASN A 239 0.22 12.86 20.36
C ASN A 239 -0.29 13.88 19.33
N LYS A 240 -0.66 15.07 19.78
CA LYS A 240 -1.28 16.13 18.96
C LYS A 240 -0.47 16.51 17.72
N THR A 241 0.86 16.36 17.78
CA THR A 241 1.74 16.68 16.65
C THR A 241 1.59 15.71 15.50
N PHE A 242 1.44 14.42 15.80
CA PHE A 242 1.51 13.34 14.81
C PHE A 242 0.18 12.59 14.60
N GLU A 243 -0.79 12.76 15.50
CA GLU A 243 -2.01 11.96 15.55
C GLU A 243 -2.78 11.94 14.23
N ASP A 244 -3.01 13.10 13.60
CA ASP A 244 -3.82 13.17 12.37
C ASP A 244 -3.13 12.48 11.19
N GLN A 245 -1.84 12.73 11.00
CA GLN A 245 -1.08 12.09 9.93
C GLN A 245 -0.85 10.60 10.19
N ALA A 246 -0.69 10.18 11.46
CA ALA A 246 -0.62 8.77 11.85
C ALA A 246 -1.92 8.04 11.55
N PHE A 247 -3.07 8.66 11.85
CA PHE A 247 -4.39 8.12 11.53
C PHE A 247 -4.53 7.87 10.01
N ARG A 248 -4.24 8.88 9.19
CA ARG A 248 -4.28 8.75 7.71
C ARG A 248 -3.26 7.72 7.19
N GLY A 249 -2.07 7.71 7.77
CA GLY A 249 -1.04 6.72 7.45
C GLY A 249 -1.49 5.29 7.74
N PHE A 250 -2.12 5.08 8.91
CA PHE A 250 -2.72 3.79 9.28
C PHE A 250 -3.79 3.35 8.27
N ILE A 251 -4.78 4.22 7.99
CA ILE A 251 -5.84 3.92 7.03
C ILE A 251 -5.28 3.55 5.66
N ARG A 252 -4.28 4.30 5.18
CA ARG A 252 -3.64 4.02 3.89
C ARG A 252 -2.94 2.67 3.88
N GLN A 253 -2.17 2.32 4.92
CA GLN A 253 -1.46 1.05 5.00
C GLN A 253 -2.42 -0.14 5.08
N VAL A 254 -3.47 -0.04 5.91
CA VAL A 254 -4.50 -1.09 6.01
C VAL A 254 -5.22 -1.28 4.67
N ARG A 255 -5.54 -0.19 3.97
CA ARG A 255 -6.19 -0.27 2.65
C ARG A 255 -5.39 -1.11 1.65
N THR A 256 -4.08 -0.92 1.59
CA THR A 256 -3.19 -1.60 0.64
C THR A 256 -2.63 -2.92 1.16
N ALA A 257 -2.93 -3.28 2.42
CA ALA A 257 -2.46 -4.52 3.01
C ALA A 257 -2.97 -5.76 2.25
N PRO A 258 -2.10 -6.74 1.96
CA PRO A 258 -2.48 -8.00 1.32
C PRO A 258 -3.07 -8.99 2.36
N ILE A 259 -4.11 -8.56 3.05
CA ILE A 259 -4.85 -9.31 4.07
C ILE A 259 -6.33 -9.37 3.69
N THR A 260 -7.09 -10.28 4.30
CA THR A 260 -8.52 -10.45 3.99
C THR A 260 -9.36 -9.24 4.40
N ASP A 261 -10.54 -9.12 3.83
CA ASP A 261 -11.47 -8.02 4.15
C ASP A 261 -11.90 -8.05 5.62
N GLU A 262 -12.05 -9.24 6.22
CA GLU A 262 -12.35 -9.41 7.63
C GLU A 262 -11.19 -8.90 8.50
N GLN A 263 -9.95 -9.18 8.12
CA GLN A 263 -8.78 -8.67 8.84
C GLN A 263 -8.67 -7.14 8.72
N LYS A 264 -8.94 -6.56 7.54
CA LYS A 264 -9.01 -5.11 7.36
C LYS A 264 -10.11 -4.50 8.24
N LEU A 265 -11.29 -5.12 8.26
CA LEU A 265 -12.39 -4.68 9.11
C LEU A 265 -12.01 -4.62 10.58
N LEU A 266 -11.31 -5.65 11.09
CA LEU A 266 -10.82 -5.65 12.48
C LEU A 266 -9.88 -4.48 12.77
N LEU A 267 -9.00 -4.14 11.84
CA LEU A 267 -8.08 -3.01 11.96
C LEU A 267 -8.84 -1.67 11.93
N TYR A 268 -9.84 -1.52 11.06
CA TYR A 268 -10.69 -0.32 11.04
C TYR A 268 -11.53 -0.18 12.31
N ARG A 269 -12.06 -1.27 12.84
CA ARG A 269 -12.74 -1.27 14.15
C ARG A 269 -11.78 -0.88 15.29
N LYS A 270 -10.54 -1.33 15.23
CA LYS A 270 -9.52 -1.00 16.25
C LYS A 270 -9.21 0.49 16.30
N ILE A 271 -9.15 1.17 15.14
CA ILE A 271 -8.84 2.61 15.07
C ILE A 271 -10.07 3.50 15.27
N LEU A 272 -11.29 2.97 15.04
CA LEU A 272 -12.53 3.72 15.08
C LEU A 272 -12.76 4.54 16.37
N PRO A 273 -12.43 4.06 17.60
CA PRO A 273 -12.54 4.86 18.82
C PRO A 273 -11.73 6.16 18.82
N PHE A 274 -10.76 6.29 17.93
CA PHE A 274 -9.92 7.47 17.76
C PHE A 274 -10.39 8.37 16.60
N ALA A 275 -11.43 7.98 15.86
CA ALA A 275 -12.06 8.79 14.83
C ALA A 275 -13.02 9.81 15.47
N LEU A 276 -12.48 10.82 16.15
CA LEU A 276 -13.25 11.79 16.95
C LEU A 276 -13.99 12.82 16.11
N SER A 277 -13.60 13.04 14.85
CA SER A 277 -14.29 13.96 13.94
C SER A 277 -15.10 13.20 12.88
N ALA A 278 -16.10 13.89 12.31
CA ALA A 278 -16.87 13.38 11.19
C ALA A 278 -15.97 12.98 10.00
N ASP A 279 -14.94 13.79 9.70
CA ASP A 279 -14.00 13.52 8.62
C ASP A 279 -13.29 12.18 8.79
N ARG A 280 -12.76 11.90 10.00
CA ARG A 280 -12.09 10.63 10.29
C ARG A 280 -13.05 9.43 10.22
N LYS A 281 -14.29 9.59 10.72
CA LYS A 281 -15.33 8.55 10.59
C LYS A 281 -15.69 8.31 9.13
N ASN A 282 -15.86 9.37 8.35
CA ASN A 282 -16.16 9.30 6.92
C ASN A 282 -15.03 8.65 6.12
N GLU A 283 -13.78 8.90 6.50
CA GLU A 283 -12.62 8.21 5.91
C GLU A 283 -12.68 6.68 6.15
N ILE A 284 -13.01 6.25 7.38
CA ILE A 284 -13.23 4.83 7.69
C ILE A 284 -14.41 4.29 6.88
N LEU A 285 -15.55 4.97 6.86
CA LEU A 285 -16.74 4.54 6.11
C LEU A 285 -16.43 4.36 4.62
N THR A 286 -15.62 5.24 4.03
CA THR A 286 -15.13 5.10 2.66
C THR A 286 -14.33 3.81 2.46
N GLN A 287 -13.53 3.41 3.44
CA GLN A 287 -12.79 2.14 3.35
C GLN A 287 -13.71 0.93 3.58
N LEU A 288 -14.69 1.03 4.48
CA LEU A 288 -15.69 -0.04 4.66
C LEU A 288 -16.43 -0.35 3.36
N GLY A 289 -16.76 0.67 2.57
CA GLY A 289 -17.38 0.51 1.24
C GLY A 289 -16.58 -0.36 0.27
N ARG A 290 -15.29 -0.59 0.52
CA ARG A 290 -14.42 -1.47 -0.28
C ARG A 290 -14.43 -2.93 0.18
N LEU A 291 -14.99 -3.20 1.36
CA LEU A 291 -15.03 -4.54 1.97
C LEU A 291 -16.37 -5.20 1.66
N LYS A 292 -16.36 -6.31 0.94
CA LYS A 292 -17.58 -7.02 0.52
C LYS A 292 -18.01 -8.08 1.55
N THR A 293 -18.21 -7.64 2.82
CA THR A 293 -18.59 -8.54 3.93
C THR A 293 -19.82 -8.05 4.67
N TYR A 294 -20.64 -8.97 5.17
CA TYR A 294 -21.78 -8.64 6.02
C TYR A 294 -21.40 -7.85 7.28
N PRO A 295 -20.32 -8.19 8.01
CA PRO A 295 -19.90 -7.40 9.16
C PRO A 295 -19.49 -5.96 8.82
N ALA A 296 -18.96 -5.69 7.61
CA ALA A 296 -18.67 -4.34 7.15
C ALA A 296 -19.97 -3.55 6.89
N LEU A 297 -20.97 -4.20 6.26
CA LEU A 297 -22.29 -3.62 6.06
C LEU A 297 -22.97 -3.28 7.38
N PHE A 298 -22.93 -4.21 8.34
CA PHE A 298 -23.56 -3.99 9.65
C PHE A 298 -22.90 -2.83 10.39
N LEU A 299 -21.55 -2.74 10.35
CA LEU A 299 -20.84 -1.61 10.93
C LEU A 299 -21.19 -0.29 10.25
N ALA A 300 -21.22 -0.24 8.91
CA ALA A 300 -21.62 0.97 8.18
C ALA A 300 -23.06 1.39 8.54
N GLY A 301 -23.95 0.42 8.68
CA GLY A 301 -25.34 0.63 9.10
C GLY A 301 -25.51 1.37 10.42
N THR A 302 -24.58 1.20 11.38
CA THR A 302 -24.64 1.88 12.68
C THR A 302 -24.44 3.40 12.60
N PHE A 303 -23.91 3.90 11.48
CA PHE A 303 -23.64 5.33 11.26
C PHE A 303 -24.74 6.05 10.45
N LEU A 304 -25.79 5.35 10.02
CA LEU A 304 -26.86 5.94 9.20
C LEU A 304 -27.73 6.95 9.97
N ASP A 305 -27.80 6.85 11.28
CA ASP A 305 -28.63 7.73 12.11
C ASP A 305 -27.87 8.97 12.61
N ASP A 306 -26.55 9.03 12.45
CA ASP A 306 -25.72 10.20 12.79
C ASP A 306 -25.67 11.18 11.59
N PRO A 307 -26.21 12.42 11.73
CA PRO A 307 -26.29 13.39 10.63
C PRO A 307 -24.95 13.71 9.97
N GLU A 308 -23.86 13.68 10.73
CA GLU A 308 -22.52 14.03 10.23
C GLU A 308 -21.89 12.92 9.37
N THR A 309 -22.35 11.68 9.54
CA THR A 309 -21.77 10.49 8.88
C THR A 309 -22.77 9.76 8.00
N SER A 310 -24.07 10.06 8.10
CA SER A 310 -25.15 9.32 7.45
C SER A 310 -25.00 9.22 5.93
N SER A 311 -24.54 10.26 5.26
CA SER A 311 -24.32 10.26 3.81
C SER A 311 -23.18 9.33 3.38
N ALA A 312 -22.06 9.37 4.09
CA ALA A 312 -20.93 8.46 3.84
C ALA A 312 -21.29 7.01 4.19
N ALA A 313 -22.04 6.81 5.28
CA ALA A 313 -22.54 5.49 5.69
C ALA A 313 -23.50 4.91 4.64
N ALA A 314 -24.42 5.72 4.11
CA ALA A 314 -25.33 5.32 3.05
C ALA A 314 -24.59 4.93 1.76
N SER A 315 -23.61 5.72 1.36
CA SER A 315 -22.76 5.39 0.20
C SER A 315 -22.00 4.08 0.40
N ALA A 316 -21.39 3.90 1.57
CA ALA A 316 -20.69 2.65 1.92
C ALA A 316 -21.65 1.45 1.92
N ALA A 317 -22.78 1.55 2.60
CA ALA A 317 -23.77 0.48 2.71
C ALA A 317 -24.30 0.05 1.32
N MET A 318 -24.60 1.02 0.45
CA MET A 318 -25.01 0.75 -0.93
C MET A 318 -23.93 -0.04 -1.68
N VAL A 319 -22.69 0.44 -1.66
CA VAL A 319 -21.59 -0.20 -2.40
C VAL A 319 -21.32 -1.61 -1.87
N ILE A 320 -21.42 -1.83 -0.55
CA ILE A 320 -21.19 -3.15 0.05
C ILE A 320 -22.31 -4.13 -0.34
N ALA A 321 -23.56 -3.71 -0.22
CA ALA A 321 -24.71 -4.63 -0.26
C ALA A 321 -25.22 -4.93 -1.67
N LEU A 322 -25.11 -4.00 -2.62
CA LEU A 322 -25.62 -4.19 -3.98
C LEU A 322 -24.74 -5.15 -4.80
N PRO A 323 -25.34 -5.86 -5.78
CA PRO A 323 -24.58 -6.62 -6.77
C PRO A 323 -23.51 -5.76 -7.46
N SER A 324 -22.39 -6.37 -7.81
CA SER A 324 -21.29 -5.73 -8.55
C SER A 324 -20.93 -6.55 -9.78
N ALA A 325 -20.07 -6.01 -10.64
CA ALA A 325 -19.57 -6.72 -11.80
C ALA A 325 -18.81 -8.02 -11.44
N GLU A 326 -18.25 -8.07 -10.23
CA GLU A 326 -17.50 -9.22 -9.71
C GLU A 326 -18.40 -10.24 -9.01
N SER A 327 -19.57 -9.80 -8.51
CA SER A 327 -20.56 -10.64 -7.84
C SER A 327 -21.95 -10.28 -8.32
N ASN A 328 -22.58 -11.19 -9.06
CA ASN A 328 -23.95 -11.03 -9.53
C ASN A 328 -25.01 -11.11 -8.41
N THR A 329 -24.60 -11.52 -7.20
CA THR A 329 -25.49 -11.64 -6.04
C THR A 329 -25.17 -10.53 -5.04
N GLY A 330 -26.19 -9.75 -4.68
CA GLY A 330 -26.08 -8.79 -3.59
C GLY A 330 -26.31 -9.47 -2.24
N MET A 331 -26.09 -8.73 -1.15
CA MET A 331 -26.36 -9.20 0.19
C MET A 331 -27.86 -9.14 0.48
N TYR A 332 -28.40 -10.10 1.23
CA TYR A 332 -29.81 -10.23 1.51
C TYR A 332 -30.09 -10.52 2.99
N GLY A 333 -31.35 -10.49 3.36
CA GLY A 333 -31.84 -10.77 4.70
C GLY A 333 -32.48 -9.56 5.38
N ASN A 334 -33.12 -9.78 6.51
CA ASN A 334 -33.92 -8.75 7.21
C ASN A 334 -33.05 -7.55 7.64
N ILE A 335 -31.88 -7.81 8.21
CA ILE A 335 -30.95 -6.75 8.64
C ILE A 335 -30.46 -5.92 7.44
N VAL A 336 -30.15 -6.59 6.31
CA VAL A 336 -29.74 -5.91 5.08
C VAL A 336 -30.87 -5.03 4.55
N ARG A 337 -32.12 -5.53 4.58
CA ARG A 337 -33.30 -4.78 4.16
C ARG A 337 -33.50 -3.52 4.99
N GLU A 338 -33.37 -3.61 6.32
CA GLU A 338 -33.45 -2.45 7.21
C GLU A 338 -32.37 -1.41 6.90
N ILE A 339 -31.12 -1.86 6.77
CA ILE A 339 -29.99 -0.97 6.43
C ILE A 339 -30.23 -0.29 5.08
N LEU A 340 -30.58 -1.03 4.03
CA LEU A 340 -30.78 -0.48 2.69
C LEU A 340 -32.01 0.44 2.61
N THR A 341 -33.07 0.17 3.39
CA THR A 341 -34.23 1.07 3.47
C THR A 341 -33.82 2.44 4.06
N LYS A 342 -33.02 2.46 5.13
CA LYS A 342 -32.45 3.69 5.66
C LYS A 342 -31.46 4.34 4.67
N THR A 343 -30.64 3.53 4.01
CA THR A 343 -29.68 3.99 3.01
C THR A 343 -30.34 4.80 1.91
N ALA A 344 -31.46 4.30 1.34
CA ALA A 344 -32.21 5.01 0.31
C ALA A 344 -32.69 6.41 0.74
N GLN A 345 -32.94 6.60 2.04
CA GLN A 345 -33.38 7.90 2.60
C GLN A 345 -32.20 8.87 2.84
N LYS A 346 -30.98 8.33 3.02
CA LYS A 346 -29.79 9.11 3.43
C LYS A 346 -28.82 9.42 2.30
N LEU A 347 -29.00 8.80 1.12
CA LEU A 347 -28.18 9.09 -0.06
C LEU A 347 -28.37 10.55 -0.49
N THR A 348 -27.25 11.26 -0.67
CA THR A 348 -27.18 12.66 -1.09
C THR A 348 -26.12 12.85 -2.17
N GLY A 349 -26.10 14.00 -2.82
CA GLY A 349 -25.12 14.35 -3.86
C GLY A 349 -25.67 14.27 -5.29
N PRO A 350 -24.84 14.53 -6.29
CA PRO A 350 -25.28 14.68 -7.70
C PRO A 350 -25.96 13.44 -8.30
N GLU A 351 -25.52 12.26 -7.89
CA GLU A 351 -26.05 10.97 -8.37
C GLU A 351 -27.07 10.35 -7.40
N SER A 352 -27.54 11.12 -6.40
CA SER A 352 -28.37 10.58 -5.32
C SER A 352 -29.67 9.93 -5.83
N GLU A 353 -30.34 10.51 -6.81
CA GLU A 353 -31.59 9.97 -7.33
C GLU A 353 -31.36 8.64 -8.07
N TYR A 354 -30.33 8.54 -8.89
CA TYR A 354 -29.93 7.30 -9.54
C TYR A 354 -29.57 6.22 -8.52
N ASN A 355 -28.76 6.58 -7.51
CA ASN A 355 -28.33 5.66 -6.48
C ASN A 355 -29.51 5.18 -5.61
N LYS A 356 -30.46 6.06 -5.29
CA LYS A 356 -31.71 5.69 -4.59
C LYS A 356 -32.53 4.70 -5.41
N GLU A 357 -32.68 4.97 -6.70
CA GLU A 357 -33.41 4.06 -7.61
C GLU A 357 -32.75 2.68 -7.66
N MET A 358 -31.42 2.60 -7.71
CA MET A 358 -30.67 1.35 -7.67
C MET A 358 -30.95 0.57 -6.36
N VAL A 359 -30.92 1.24 -5.21
CA VAL A 359 -31.20 0.62 -3.91
C VAL A 359 -32.65 0.14 -3.85
N VAL A 360 -33.62 0.96 -4.26
CA VAL A 360 -35.05 0.61 -4.26
C VAL A 360 -35.31 -0.58 -5.19
N LYS A 361 -34.74 -0.58 -6.38
CA LYS A 361 -34.86 -1.68 -7.34
C LYS A 361 -34.29 -2.98 -6.76
N TYR A 362 -33.12 -2.89 -6.09
CA TYR A 362 -32.52 -4.05 -5.44
C TYR A 362 -33.39 -4.56 -4.29
N LEU A 363 -33.92 -3.69 -3.45
CA LEU A 363 -34.86 -4.05 -2.35
C LEU A 363 -36.08 -4.79 -2.86
N ALA A 364 -36.62 -4.41 -4.02
CA ALA A 364 -37.77 -5.06 -4.63
C ALA A 364 -37.46 -6.47 -5.18
N SER A 365 -36.22 -6.72 -5.59
CA SER A 365 -35.76 -8.00 -6.15
C SER A 365 -34.98 -8.87 -5.15
N MET A 366 -34.74 -8.38 -3.93
CA MET A 366 -33.98 -9.09 -2.89
C MET A 366 -34.70 -10.38 -2.49
N PRO A 367 -33.95 -11.51 -2.33
CA PRO A 367 -34.51 -12.75 -1.79
C PRO A 367 -35.29 -12.56 -0.51
N SER A 368 -36.35 -13.36 -0.32
CA SER A 368 -37.22 -13.29 0.86
C SER A 368 -36.65 -13.99 2.08
N ASP A 369 -35.51 -14.66 1.96
CA ASP A 369 -34.83 -15.31 3.06
C ASP A 369 -34.49 -14.34 4.19
N GLU A 370 -34.62 -14.81 5.45
CA GLU A 370 -34.34 -13.98 6.62
C GLU A 370 -32.88 -13.56 6.75
N GLY A 371 -31.94 -14.31 6.14
CA GLY A 371 -30.51 -14.06 6.20
C GLY A 371 -29.92 -14.23 7.61
N PHE A 372 -28.90 -13.45 7.92
CA PHE A 372 -28.29 -13.48 9.26
C PHE A 372 -29.24 -12.94 10.33
N LYS A 373 -29.26 -13.64 11.49
CA LYS A 373 -29.98 -13.23 12.69
C LYS A 373 -28.98 -12.99 13.81
N SER A 374 -29.22 -11.98 14.63
CA SER A 374 -28.41 -11.76 15.83
C SER A 374 -28.67 -12.87 16.85
N MET A 375 -27.62 -13.59 17.23
CA MET A 375 -27.67 -14.59 18.32
C MET A 375 -27.56 -13.94 19.70
N PHE A 376 -27.11 -12.69 19.78
CA PHE A 376 -26.90 -11.96 21.03
C PHE A 376 -27.51 -10.56 20.92
N ASN A 377 -28.27 -10.17 21.95
CA ASN A 377 -29.01 -8.90 21.98
C ASN A 377 -28.13 -7.69 22.42
N GLY A 378 -26.88 -7.90 22.76
CA GLY A 378 -25.94 -6.86 23.24
C GLY A 378 -26.20 -6.37 24.68
N LYS A 379 -27.20 -6.89 25.39
CA LYS A 379 -27.65 -6.38 26.70
C LYS A 379 -27.52 -7.39 27.83
N ASP A 380 -27.98 -8.62 27.59
CA ASP A 380 -28.02 -9.69 28.57
C ASP A 380 -27.82 -11.06 27.88
N LEU A 381 -27.84 -12.12 28.70
CA LEU A 381 -27.63 -13.50 28.22
C LEU A 381 -28.96 -14.18 27.83
N THR A 382 -30.02 -13.44 27.52
CA THR A 382 -31.26 -14.02 26.98
C THR A 382 -30.96 -14.78 25.69
N GLY A 383 -31.41 -16.02 25.59
CA GLY A 383 -31.13 -16.94 24.49
C GLY A 383 -29.84 -17.77 24.66
N TRP A 384 -29.19 -17.63 25.82
CA TRP A 384 -27.98 -18.39 26.18
C TRP A 384 -28.18 -19.17 27.47
N GLN A 385 -27.51 -20.32 27.58
CA GLN A 385 -27.64 -21.23 28.73
C GLN A 385 -26.30 -21.91 29.02
N GLY A 386 -26.17 -22.47 30.23
CA GLY A 386 -25.02 -23.31 30.60
C GLY A 386 -25.03 -24.62 29.82
N LEU A 387 -23.83 -25.02 29.31
CA LEU A 387 -23.70 -26.29 28.59
C LEU A 387 -23.77 -27.48 29.57
N VAL A 388 -24.68 -28.40 29.33
CA VAL A 388 -24.74 -29.70 30.03
C VAL A 388 -24.03 -30.74 29.17
N GLU A 389 -22.92 -31.31 29.65
CA GLU A 389 -22.24 -32.44 29.02
C GLU A 389 -22.00 -32.30 27.49
N ASN A 390 -21.45 -33.30 26.86
CA ASN A 390 -21.37 -33.36 25.41
C ASN A 390 -22.66 -33.89 24.77
N PRO A 391 -22.88 -33.69 23.47
CA PRO A 391 -24.10 -34.11 22.78
C PRO A 391 -24.41 -35.60 22.90
N ILE A 392 -23.40 -36.49 22.89
CA ILE A 392 -23.56 -37.95 22.96
C ILE A 392 -24.07 -38.34 24.34
N VAL A 393 -23.60 -37.72 25.39
CA VAL A 393 -24.05 -37.95 26.76
C VAL A 393 -25.47 -37.45 26.94
N ARG A 394 -25.75 -36.17 26.47
CA ARG A 394 -27.11 -35.60 26.52
C ARG A 394 -28.14 -36.43 25.84
N SER A 395 -27.84 -37.01 24.64
CA SER A 395 -28.81 -37.84 23.90
C SER A 395 -29.22 -39.12 24.61
N LYS A 396 -28.42 -39.58 25.57
CA LYS A 396 -28.68 -40.78 26.37
C LYS A 396 -29.34 -40.48 27.72
N MET A 397 -29.49 -39.21 28.12
CA MET A 397 -30.10 -38.83 29.37
C MET A 397 -31.60 -38.96 29.32
N ARG A 398 -32.21 -39.34 30.46
CA ARG A 398 -33.64 -39.25 30.62
C ARG A 398 -33.99 -37.74 30.68
N ARG A 399 -35.15 -37.38 30.17
CA ARG A 399 -35.60 -35.99 30.09
C ARG A 399 -35.57 -35.28 31.45
N VAL A 400 -36.04 -35.93 32.48
CA VAL A 400 -36.06 -35.35 33.87
C VAL A 400 -34.64 -35.08 34.39
N ASP A 401 -33.69 -35.98 34.07
CA ASP A 401 -32.31 -35.81 34.49
C ASP A 401 -31.64 -34.66 33.70
N LEU A 402 -31.95 -34.52 32.42
CA LEU A 402 -31.44 -33.43 31.59
C LEU A 402 -31.98 -32.08 32.04
N GLU A 403 -33.31 -32.00 32.31
CA GLU A 403 -33.96 -30.78 32.81
C GLU A 403 -33.32 -30.31 34.13
N ARG A 404 -33.16 -31.22 35.10
CA ARG A 404 -32.50 -30.91 36.36
C ARG A 404 -31.06 -30.40 36.18
N ARG A 405 -30.25 -31.09 35.35
CA ARG A 405 -28.87 -30.70 35.10
C ARG A 405 -28.78 -29.38 34.33
N GLN A 406 -29.76 -29.08 33.47
CA GLN A 406 -29.85 -27.80 32.77
C GLN A 406 -30.12 -26.65 33.75
N GLU A 407 -31.02 -26.84 34.72
CA GLU A 407 -31.26 -25.87 35.77
C GLU A 407 -30.00 -25.61 36.61
N GLU A 408 -29.29 -26.67 37.00
CA GLU A 408 -28.05 -26.59 37.74
C GLU A 408 -26.99 -25.84 36.93
N ALA A 409 -26.84 -26.12 35.65
CA ALA A 409 -25.89 -25.44 34.74
C ALA A 409 -26.25 -23.95 34.60
N ASN A 410 -27.53 -23.64 34.42
CA ASN A 410 -28.00 -22.26 34.26
C ASN A 410 -27.78 -21.40 35.53
N LEU A 411 -27.88 -21.99 36.72
CA LEU A 411 -27.58 -21.29 38.00
C LEU A 411 -26.09 -20.85 38.07
N MET A 412 -25.19 -21.55 37.39
CA MET A 412 -23.78 -21.23 37.38
C MET A 412 -23.39 -20.18 36.32
N VAL A 413 -24.24 -19.89 35.33
CA VAL A 413 -23.93 -18.94 34.25
C VAL A 413 -23.62 -17.55 34.81
N PRO A 414 -24.44 -16.91 35.69
CA PRO A 414 -24.15 -15.55 36.15
C PRO A 414 -22.84 -15.40 36.95
N ALA A 415 -22.34 -16.50 37.53
CA ALA A 415 -21.07 -16.50 38.25
C ALA A 415 -19.86 -16.47 37.33
N ASN A 416 -19.98 -16.93 36.09
CA ASN A 416 -18.87 -17.13 35.16
C ASN A 416 -18.96 -16.31 33.88
N TRP A 417 -20.17 -15.99 33.45
CA TRP A 417 -20.47 -15.26 32.22
C TRP A 417 -21.24 -13.97 32.52
N SER A 418 -20.88 -12.90 31.87
CA SER A 418 -21.51 -11.59 32.03
C SER A 418 -21.53 -10.85 30.71
N VAL A 419 -22.27 -9.74 30.66
CA VAL A 419 -22.22 -8.83 29.50
C VAL A 419 -21.48 -7.55 29.91
N LYS A 420 -20.51 -7.15 29.13
CA LYS A 420 -19.74 -5.90 29.29
C LYS A 420 -19.52 -5.28 27.92
N ASP A 421 -19.81 -4.00 27.81
CA ASP A 421 -19.60 -3.22 26.57
C ASP A 421 -20.21 -3.88 25.32
N GLY A 422 -21.43 -4.46 25.47
CA GLY A 422 -22.09 -5.14 24.38
C GLY A 422 -21.48 -6.48 23.96
N CYS A 423 -20.60 -7.05 24.78
CA CYS A 423 -19.93 -8.33 24.53
C CYS A 423 -20.24 -9.35 25.63
N ILE A 424 -20.36 -10.63 25.26
CA ILE A 424 -20.37 -11.74 26.21
C ILE A 424 -18.96 -11.92 26.78
N TRP A 425 -18.84 -11.92 28.09
CA TRP A 425 -17.57 -11.97 28.82
C TRP A 425 -17.45 -13.18 29.70
N PHE A 426 -16.36 -13.92 29.57
CA PHE A 426 -16.05 -15.09 30.39
C PHE A 426 -14.93 -14.77 31.37
N ASN A 427 -15.07 -15.20 32.64
CA ASN A 427 -14.07 -14.95 33.66
C ASN A 427 -12.96 -16.02 33.74
N GLY A 428 -12.98 -16.99 32.84
CA GLY A 428 -12.01 -18.09 32.79
C GLY A 428 -12.32 -19.25 33.75
N LYS A 429 -13.49 -19.29 34.35
CA LYS A 429 -13.89 -20.34 35.30
C LYS A 429 -15.26 -20.91 34.97
N GLY A 430 -15.50 -22.16 35.33
CA GLY A 430 -16.79 -22.79 35.15
C GLY A 430 -17.03 -23.45 33.80
N SER A 431 -18.29 -23.68 33.47
CA SER A 431 -18.71 -24.43 32.30
C SER A 431 -18.88 -23.54 31.07
N ASN A 432 -18.92 -24.16 29.89
CA ASN A 432 -19.16 -23.49 28.62
C ASN A 432 -20.58 -22.90 28.57
N LEU A 433 -20.74 -21.83 27.78
CA LEU A 433 -22.00 -21.24 27.42
C LEU A 433 -22.44 -21.79 26.06
N CYS A 434 -23.72 -22.05 25.86
CA CYS A 434 -24.29 -22.42 24.57
C CYS A 434 -25.60 -21.67 24.29
N SER A 435 -25.96 -21.59 23.01
CA SER A 435 -27.29 -21.06 22.62
C SER A 435 -28.41 -21.99 23.10
N VAL A 436 -29.55 -21.41 23.47
CA VAL A 436 -30.78 -22.18 23.74
C VAL A 436 -31.32 -22.77 22.43
N GLN A 437 -31.26 -21.99 21.35
CA GLN A 437 -31.67 -22.46 20.03
C GLN A 437 -30.59 -23.38 19.45
N GLU A 438 -31.03 -24.51 18.90
CA GLU A 438 -30.18 -25.43 18.13
C GLU A 438 -30.17 -25.00 16.65
N TYR A 439 -29.01 -25.18 16.00
CA TYR A 439 -28.79 -24.89 14.58
C TYR A 439 -28.32 -26.13 13.87
N GLY A 440 -28.82 -26.36 12.66
CA GLY A 440 -28.37 -27.43 11.76
C GLY A 440 -27.19 -26.93 10.89
N ASP A 441 -27.39 -26.92 9.59
CA ASP A 441 -26.45 -26.31 8.67
C ASP A 441 -26.50 -24.77 8.82
N PHE A 442 -25.39 -24.14 9.20
CA PHE A 442 -25.37 -22.71 9.45
C PHE A 442 -24.01 -22.08 9.11
N GLU A 443 -24.06 -20.80 8.82
CA GLU A 443 -22.91 -19.90 8.79
C GLU A 443 -22.97 -18.96 9.99
N MET A 444 -21.87 -18.82 10.75
CA MET A 444 -21.82 -17.99 11.94
C MET A 444 -20.76 -16.91 11.78
N LEU A 445 -21.17 -15.65 11.98
CA LEU A 445 -20.26 -14.50 12.06
C LEU A 445 -20.06 -14.17 13.55
N VAL A 446 -18.83 -14.26 14.03
CA VAL A 446 -18.48 -13.98 15.42
C VAL A 446 -17.14 -13.26 15.52
N ASP A 447 -17.14 -12.18 16.28
CA ASP A 447 -15.90 -11.53 16.72
C ASP A 447 -15.55 -12.05 18.10
N TRP A 448 -14.35 -12.56 18.30
CA TRP A 448 -13.89 -13.02 19.62
C TRP A 448 -12.50 -12.48 19.96
N LYS A 449 -12.27 -12.32 21.26
CA LYS A 449 -11.01 -11.82 21.81
C LYS A 449 -10.57 -12.73 22.94
N ILE A 450 -9.30 -13.15 22.86
CA ILE A 450 -8.69 -14.01 23.84
C ILE A 450 -7.42 -13.34 24.39
N THR A 451 -7.09 -13.61 25.65
CA THR A 451 -5.84 -13.16 26.27
C THR A 451 -4.64 -13.94 25.72
N LYS A 452 -3.44 -13.34 25.81
CA LYS A 452 -2.20 -14.04 25.41
C LYS A 452 -2.07 -15.34 26.20
N LYS A 453 -1.85 -16.47 25.50
CA LYS A 453 -1.82 -17.85 26.04
C LYS A 453 -3.17 -18.34 26.58
N GLY A 454 -4.27 -17.67 26.31
CA GLY A 454 -5.59 -18.19 26.60
C GLY A 454 -5.93 -19.35 25.67
N ASP A 455 -6.80 -20.25 26.12
CA ASP A 455 -7.42 -21.31 25.33
C ASP A 455 -8.90 -21.08 25.25
N SER A 456 -9.48 -21.16 24.06
CA SER A 456 -10.90 -20.98 23.80
C SER A 456 -11.27 -21.53 22.44
N GLY A 457 -12.50 -21.97 22.26
CA GLY A 457 -13.03 -22.49 21.03
C GLY A 457 -14.54 -22.24 20.89
N ILE A 458 -15.01 -22.31 19.66
CA ILE A 458 -16.43 -22.32 19.29
C ILE A 458 -16.69 -23.71 18.70
N TYR A 459 -17.69 -24.39 19.26
CA TYR A 459 -18.00 -25.78 18.94
C TYR A 459 -19.45 -25.92 18.51
#